data_30b5fd3bef9443abaffdae2193ed6a4e
#
_entry.id   30b5fd3bef9443abaffdae2193ed6a4e
#
_cell.length_a   1.000
_cell.length_b   1.000
_cell.length_c   1.000
_cell.angle_alpha   90.00
_cell.angle_beta   90.00
_cell.angle_gamma   90.00
#
_symmetry.space_group_name_H-M   'P 1'
#
loop_
_entity.id
_entity.type
_entity.pdbx_description
1 polymer ?
#
loop_
_entity_poly.entity_id
_entity_poly.type
_entity_poly.pdbx_seq_one_letter_code
_entity_poly.pdbx_strand_id
1 'polypeptide(L)'
;MRKIKWGLISVIVITVVAFFHYSLPSRDIVRVVNTDVKRMDVGTRGWWWAEPDAGTEAQRTRDVRFINSVWPNGKPRVYRNEDTSWGFPPYLKFDSSNLTAQSQDWASTEQNPVWVVVTHYGWRIKLLSMFPNAISVRKAEGPDETLIPWFNIVFLSALAWLVWTIYAFFRRLRRRHVDPVIDGIEDTVTGAYDTAQREAGEAHVQAMGLWGRLRRWLDSWRPKDKRRY
;
A
#
# COMPACT_ATOMS: atom_id res chain seq x y z
N MET A 1 19.89 -6.80 9.41
CA MET A 1 19.35 -6.07 8.26
C MET A 1 18.25 -6.81 7.51
N ARG A 2 18.39 -8.11 7.16
CA ARG A 2 17.35 -8.87 6.42
C ARG A 2 16.00 -8.96 7.17
N LYS A 3 15.98 -9.19 8.49
CA LYS A 3 14.77 -9.25 9.32
C LYS A 3 14.03 -7.90 9.37
N ILE A 4 14.76 -6.80 9.49
CA ILE A 4 14.19 -5.44 9.52
C ILE A 4 13.53 -5.10 8.17
N LYS A 5 14.18 -5.46 7.05
CA LYS A 5 13.62 -5.28 5.71
C LYS A 5 12.28 -6.02 5.55
N TRP A 6 12.22 -7.28 5.97
CA TRP A 6 10.97 -8.06 5.89
C TRP A 6 9.89 -7.53 6.83
N GLY A 7 10.28 -7.05 8.04
CA GLY A 7 9.36 -6.38 8.94
C GLY A 7 8.75 -5.12 8.31
N LEU A 8 9.56 -4.26 7.70
CA LEU A 8 9.09 -3.05 7.03
C LEU A 8 8.14 -3.38 5.86
N ILE A 9 8.50 -4.35 5.02
CA ILE A 9 7.64 -4.80 3.91
C ILE A 9 6.29 -5.30 4.44
N SER A 10 6.30 -6.11 5.50
CA SER A 10 5.06 -6.63 6.10
C SER A 10 4.16 -5.50 6.61
N VAL A 11 4.72 -4.49 7.28
CA VAL A 11 3.96 -3.31 7.74
C VAL A 11 3.34 -2.57 6.56
N ILE A 12 4.10 -2.32 5.50
CA ILE A 12 3.58 -1.66 4.29
C ILE A 12 2.43 -2.45 3.68
N VAL A 13 2.60 -3.77 3.51
CA VAL A 13 1.56 -4.64 2.95
C VAL A 13 0.29 -4.63 3.81
N ILE A 14 0.42 -4.76 5.13
CA ILE A 14 -0.72 -4.71 6.05
C ILE A 14 -1.44 -3.36 5.95
N THR A 15 -0.70 -2.26 5.90
CA THR A 15 -1.27 -0.91 5.76
C THR A 15 -2.05 -0.76 4.45
N VAL A 16 -1.50 -1.23 3.34
CA VAL A 16 -2.16 -1.20 2.02
C VAL A 16 -3.43 -2.05 2.01
N VAL A 17 -3.36 -3.27 2.56
CA VAL A 17 -4.54 -4.15 2.68
C VAL A 17 -5.61 -3.51 3.56
N ALA A 18 -5.24 -2.95 4.71
CA ALA A 18 -6.15 -2.27 5.62
C ALA A 18 -6.80 -1.04 4.95
N PHE A 19 -6.03 -0.27 4.19
CA PHE A 19 -6.51 0.87 3.43
C PHE A 19 -7.58 0.48 2.39
N PHE A 20 -7.32 -0.55 1.59
CA PHE A 20 -8.32 -1.03 0.63
C PHE A 20 -9.52 -1.66 1.31
N HIS A 21 -9.32 -2.42 2.37
CA HIS A 21 -10.42 -3.01 3.15
C HIS A 21 -11.32 -1.92 3.78
N TYR A 22 -10.75 -0.77 4.16
CA TYR A 22 -11.52 0.37 4.64
C TYR A 22 -12.26 1.10 3.51
N SER A 23 -11.57 1.31 2.38
CA SER A 23 -12.04 2.20 1.32
C SER A 23 -12.96 1.51 0.31
N LEU A 24 -12.80 0.21 0.07
CA LEU A 24 -13.62 -0.50 -0.91
C LEU A 24 -15.04 -0.75 -0.39
N PRO A 25 -16.06 -0.72 -1.28
CA PRO A 25 -17.45 -0.93 -0.89
C PRO A 25 -17.68 -2.37 -0.44
N SER A 26 -18.26 -2.51 0.73
CA SER A 26 -18.78 -3.76 1.27
C SER A 26 -20.30 -3.75 1.22
N ARG A 27 -20.91 -4.92 1.22
CA ARG A 27 -22.37 -5.09 1.14
C ARG A 27 -22.85 -5.98 2.26
N ASP A 28 -23.84 -5.51 2.99
CA ASP A 28 -24.48 -6.24 4.08
C ASP A 28 -25.96 -6.46 3.76
N ILE A 29 -26.50 -7.65 4.03
CA ILE A 29 -27.94 -7.90 4.02
C ILE A 29 -28.46 -7.67 5.43
N VAL A 30 -29.36 -6.72 5.58
CA VAL A 30 -29.91 -6.32 6.87
C VAL A 30 -31.38 -5.97 6.75
N ARG A 31 -32.10 -5.97 7.87
CA ARG A 31 -33.42 -5.40 8.01
C ARG A 31 -33.28 -4.02 8.66
N VAL A 32 -33.76 -2.98 7.99
CA VAL A 32 -33.82 -1.63 8.57
C VAL A 32 -34.91 -1.60 9.62
N VAL A 33 -34.59 -1.06 10.79
CA VAL A 33 -35.52 -0.89 11.90
C VAL A 33 -36.06 0.55 11.92
N ASN A 34 -35.15 1.51 11.90
CA ASN A 34 -35.46 2.95 11.85
C ASN A 34 -34.26 3.74 11.36
N THR A 35 -34.47 5.01 11.10
CA THR A 35 -33.40 6.00 10.93
C THR A 35 -33.46 7.01 12.06
N ASP A 36 -32.32 7.51 12.46
CA ASP A 36 -32.17 8.43 13.60
C ASP A 36 -31.18 9.54 13.27
N VAL A 37 -31.40 10.72 13.83
CA VAL A 37 -30.47 11.84 13.70
C VAL A 37 -29.93 12.17 15.09
N LYS A 38 -28.63 12.06 15.23
CA LYS A 38 -27.96 12.33 16.50
C LYS A 38 -26.99 13.49 16.36
N ARG A 39 -27.11 14.45 17.26
CA ARG A 39 -26.11 15.49 17.40
C ARG A 39 -24.84 14.91 18.01
N MET A 40 -23.75 15.04 17.27
CA MET A 40 -22.43 14.55 17.71
C MET A 40 -21.45 15.71 17.78
N ASP A 41 -20.62 15.71 18.83
CA ASP A 41 -19.51 16.64 18.93
C ASP A 41 -18.44 16.28 17.91
N VAL A 42 -18.16 17.19 16.99
CA VAL A 42 -17.05 17.10 16.03
C VAL A 42 -15.75 17.54 16.73
N GLY A 43 -15.54 17.08 17.96
CA GLY A 43 -14.28 17.34 18.64
C GLY A 43 -13.14 16.68 17.88
N THR A 44 -12.02 17.41 17.66
CA THR A 44 -10.64 17.02 17.25
C THR A 44 -10.42 15.61 16.65
N ARG A 45 -11.44 14.95 16.13
CA ARG A 45 -11.36 13.60 15.57
C ARG A 45 -11.05 13.68 14.08
N GLY A 46 -9.83 13.53 13.83
CA GLY A 46 -9.08 13.08 12.68
C GLY A 46 -9.66 13.23 11.28
N TRP A 47 -8.75 13.39 10.37
CA TRP A 47 -8.83 13.40 8.91
C TRP A 47 -9.63 12.23 8.26
N TRP A 48 -10.08 11.22 9.03
CA TRP A 48 -10.91 10.09 8.55
C TRP A 48 -12.44 10.31 8.67
N TRP A 49 -12.87 11.49 9.13
CA TRP A 49 -14.28 11.85 9.10
C TRP A 49 -14.58 12.60 7.80
N ALA A 50 -15.68 12.23 7.14
CA ALA A 50 -16.17 12.98 6.01
C ALA A 50 -16.39 14.46 6.40
N GLU A 51 -16.17 15.38 5.47
CA GLU A 51 -16.40 16.79 5.70
C GLU A 51 -17.88 17.04 6.09
N PRO A 52 -18.17 17.94 7.03
CA PRO A 52 -19.52 18.21 7.43
C PRO A 52 -20.32 18.86 6.30
N ASP A 53 -21.54 18.36 6.05
CA ASP A 53 -22.54 19.09 5.31
C ASP A 53 -22.81 20.41 6.04
N ALA A 54 -22.46 21.53 5.40
CA ALA A 54 -22.74 22.89 5.76
C ALA A 54 -23.04 23.14 7.25
N GLY A 55 -22.02 23.41 8.01
CA GLY A 55 -22.11 23.95 9.37
C GLY A 55 -20.98 24.95 9.58
N THR A 56 -21.30 26.09 10.19
CA THR A 56 -20.33 27.13 10.54
C THR A 56 -19.24 26.52 11.44
N GLU A 57 -17.97 26.79 11.16
CA GLU A 57 -16.78 26.33 11.95
C GLU A 57 -16.87 26.65 13.46
N ALA A 58 -17.79 27.51 13.87
CA ALA A 58 -18.03 27.90 15.26
C ALA A 58 -18.83 26.87 16.08
N GLN A 59 -19.53 25.94 15.47
CA GLN A 59 -20.28 24.90 16.18
C GLN A 59 -19.55 23.57 16.11
N ARG A 60 -18.93 23.14 17.21
CA ARG A 60 -18.28 21.86 17.38
C ARG A 60 -19.24 20.65 17.35
N THR A 61 -20.52 20.88 17.08
CA THR A 61 -21.57 19.86 17.02
C THR A 61 -22.21 19.83 15.66
N ARG A 62 -22.44 18.63 15.12
CA ARG A 62 -23.17 18.42 13.87
C ARG A 62 -24.21 17.32 14.01
N ASP A 63 -25.25 17.41 13.21
CA ASP A 63 -26.27 16.39 13.13
C ASP A 63 -25.82 15.28 12.16
N VAL A 64 -25.68 14.06 12.68
CA VAL A 64 -25.29 12.88 11.92
C VAL A 64 -26.49 11.95 11.79
N ARG A 65 -26.80 11.55 10.56
CA ARG A 65 -27.88 10.61 10.26
C ARG A 65 -27.38 9.19 10.41
N PHE A 66 -28.19 8.35 11.06
CA PHE A 66 -27.91 6.91 11.25
C PHE A 66 -29.03 6.06 10.68
N ILE A 67 -28.65 4.91 10.11
CA ILE A 67 -29.56 3.85 9.69
C ILE A 67 -29.36 2.70 10.69
N ASN A 68 -30.35 2.48 11.54
CA ASN A 68 -30.35 1.40 12.51
C ASN A 68 -30.94 0.15 11.86
N SER A 69 -30.21 -0.94 11.92
CA SER A 69 -30.58 -2.18 11.25
C SER A 69 -30.19 -3.40 12.07
N VAL A 70 -30.69 -4.56 11.65
CA VAL A 70 -30.44 -5.84 12.29
C VAL A 70 -30.07 -6.85 11.19
N TRP A 71 -29.02 -7.62 11.45
CA TRP A 71 -28.61 -8.73 10.62
C TRP A 71 -29.64 -9.89 10.65
N PRO A 72 -29.63 -10.83 9.68
CA PRO A 72 -30.48 -12.02 9.74
C PRO A 72 -30.29 -12.85 11.01
N ASN A 73 -29.10 -12.79 11.64
CA ASN A 73 -28.81 -13.48 12.90
C ASN A 73 -29.26 -12.70 14.15
N GLY A 74 -30.06 -11.63 14.00
CA GLY A 74 -30.57 -10.83 15.10
C GLY A 74 -29.58 -9.81 15.70
N LYS A 75 -28.31 -9.75 15.23
CA LYS A 75 -27.32 -8.80 15.76
C LYS A 75 -27.57 -7.40 15.24
N PRO A 76 -27.51 -6.35 16.08
CA PRO A 76 -27.68 -4.97 15.65
C PRO A 76 -26.51 -4.50 14.79
N ARG A 77 -26.84 -3.75 13.74
CA ARG A 77 -25.89 -3.09 12.85
C ARG A 77 -26.32 -1.65 12.61
N VAL A 78 -25.43 -0.72 12.76
CA VAL A 78 -25.70 0.70 12.59
C VAL A 78 -24.76 1.25 11.54
N TYR A 79 -25.33 1.99 10.60
CA TYR A 79 -24.57 2.71 9.58
C TYR A 79 -24.74 4.22 9.78
N ARG A 80 -23.69 4.95 9.55
CA ARG A 80 -23.74 6.39 9.36
C ARG A 80 -24.27 6.67 7.95
N ASN A 81 -24.95 7.74 7.75
CA ASN A 81 -25.44 8.18 6.44
C ASN A 81 -25.06 9.64 6.23
N GLU A 82 -23.84 9.85 5.77
CA GLU A 82 -23.29 11.17 5.49
C GLU A 82 -22.82 11.25 4.05
N ASP A 83 -22.89 12.46 3.48
CA ASP A 83 -22.35 12.74 2.16
C ASP A 83 -20.83 12.73 2.20
N THR A 84 -20.22 12.20 1.14
CA THR A 84 -18.77 12.15 1.01
C THR A 84 -18.24 13.28 0.16
N SER A 85 -19.15 13.99 -0.56
CA SER A 85 -18.77 15.05 -1.49
C SER A 85 -17.58 14.66 -2.37
N TRP A 86 -16.56 15.50 -2.43
CA TRP A 86 -15.29 15.26 -3.12
C TRP A 86 -14.21 14.66 -2.19
N GLY A 87 -14.60 14.31 -0.96
CA GLY A 87 -13.68 13.74 0.04
C GLY A 87 -13.26 12.32 -0.25
N PHE A 88 -12.43 11.80 0.63
CA PHE A 88 -11.95 10.41 0.54
C PHE A 88 -12.73 9.49 1.50
N PRO A 89 -13.14 8.29 1.07
CA PRO A 89 -13.07 7.70 -0.27
C PRO A 89 -14.00 8.39 -1.29
N PRO A 90 -13.59 8.47 -2.58
CA PRO A 90 -14.26 9.28 -3.60
C PRO A 90 -15.55 8.63 -4.13
N TYR A 91 -16.52 8.41 -3.26
CA TYR A 91 -17.83 7.84 -3.64
C TYR A 91 -18.76 8.85 -4.29
N LEU A 92 -18.42 10.16 -4.22
CA LEU A 92 -19.22 11.25 -4.80
C LEU A 92 -20.70 11.19 -4.37
N LYS A 93 -20.92 10.83 -3.11
CA LYS A 93 -22.26 10.77 -2.54
C LYS A 93 -22.67 12.16 -2.09
N PHE A 94 -23.76 12.68 -2.64
CA PHE A 94 -24.32 14.01 -2.36
C PHE A 94 -25.79 13.95 -1.90
N ASP A 95 -26.31 12.76 -1.64
CA ASP A 95 -27.74 12.54 -1.47
C ASP A 95 -28.07 11.64 -0.26
N SER A 96 -27.59 12.05 0.89
CA SER A 96 -27.89 11.36 2.15
C SER A 96 -29.36 11.47 2.54
N SER A 97 -30.06 12.52 2.11
CA SER A 97 -31.49 12.73 2.42
C SER A 97 -32.38 11.70 1.72
N ASN A 98 -32.16 11.45 0.43
CA ASN A 98 -32.90 10.43 -0.31
C ASN A 98 -32.63 9.04 0.22
N LEU A 99 -31.35 8.75 0.59
CA LEU A 99 -31.02 7.48 1.20
C LEU A 99 -31.72 7.28 2.55
N THR A 100 -31.87 8.36 3.34
CA THR A 100 -32.67 8.32 4.59
C THR A 100 -34.13 8.02 4.29
N ALA A 101 -34.76 8.73 3.37
CA ALA A 101 -36.14 8.50 2.98
C ALA A 101 -36.40 7.09 2.49
N GLN A 102 -35.52 6.58 1.62
CA GLN A 102 -35.58 5.19 1.10
C GLN A 102 -35.40 4.15 2.20
N SER A 103 -34.50 4.42 3.15
CA SER A 103 -34.30 3.52 4.30
C SER A 103 -35.51 3.51 5.24
N GLN A 104 -36.20 4.64 5.39
CA GLN A 104 -37.45 4.76 6.17
C GLN A 104 -38.60 4.02 5.50
N ASP A 105 -38.75 4.16 4.19
CA ASP A 105 -39.79 3.46 3.41
C ASP A 105 -39.71 1.94 3.54
N TRP A 106 -38.50 1.41 3.66
CA TRP A 106 -38.25 -0.03 3.83
C TRP A 106 -38.03 -0.49 5.27
N ALA A 107 -38.24 0.42 6.24
CA ALA A 107 -38.19 0.04 7.64
C ALA A 107 -39.30 -1.00 7.95
N SER A 108 -38.93 -2.03 8.68
CA SER A 108 -39.84 -3.16 8.88
C SER A 108 -39.64 -3.82 10.24
N THR A 109 -40.68 -4.57 10.65
CA THR A 109 -40.73 -5.28 11.92
C THR A 109 -40.16 -6.71 11.74
N GLU A 110 -39.93 -7.39 12.85
CA GLU A 110 -39.49 -8.79 12.84
C GLU A 110 -40.56 -9.73 12.28
N GLN A 111 -41.83 -9.39 12.47
CA GLN A 111 -42.96 -10.22 11.99
C GLN A 111 -43.12 -10.17 10.45
N ASN A 112 -42.81 -9.02 9.84
CA ASN A 112 -42.84 -8.83 8.39
C ASN A 112 -41.51 -8.22 7.91
N PRO A 113 -40.44 -9.01 7.84
CA PRO A 113 -39.12 -8.47 7.54
C PRO A 113 -38.98 -8.12 6.06
N VAL A 114 -38.58 -6.88 5.78
CA VAL A 114 -38.08 -6.44 4.47
C VAL A 114 -36.57 -6.43 4.53
N TRP A 115 -35.96 -7.33 3.78
CA TRP A 115 -34.50 -7.40 3.69
C TRP A 115 -33.98 -6.39 2.66
N VAL A 116 -32.89 -5.74 3.01
CA VAL A 116 -32.23 -4.78 2.14
C VAL A 116 -30.74 -5.03 2.10
N VAL A 117 -30.13 -4.74 0.95
CA VAL A 117 -28.69 -4.73 0.79
C VAL A 117 -28.21 -3.30 1.02
N VAL A 118 -27.42 -3.10 2.06
CA VAL A 118 -26.73 -1.83 2.33
C VAL A 118 -25.32 -1.90 1.79
N THR A 119 -24.99 -1.06 0.83
CA THR A 119 -23.62 -0.87 0.38
C THR A 119 -22.98 0.21 1.24
N HIS A 120 -21.83 -0.08 1.80
CA HIS A 120 -21.14 0.82 2.74
C HIS A 120 -19.63 0.71 2.60
N TYR A 121 -18.90 1.67 3.15
CA TYR A 121 -17.46 1.59 3.36
C TYR A 121 -17.12 1.92 4.82
N GLY A 122 -15.89 1.63 5.21
CA GLY A 122 -15.41 1.90 6.57
C GLY A 122 -15.65 0.77 7.54
N TRP A 123 -15.02 0.87 8.67
CA TRP A 123 -15.07 -0.14 9.72
C TRP A 123 -16.04 0.20 10.84
N ARG A 124 -16.58 -0.82 11.46
CA ARG A 124 -17.25 -0.70 12.76
C ARG A 124 -16.24 -0.97 13.87
N ILE A 125 -15.73 0.08 14.51
CA ILE A 125 -14.82 -0.03 15.65
C ILE A 125 -15.54 0.52 16.89
N LYS A 126 -15.97 -0.39 17.79
CA LYS A 126 -16.74 -0.01 18.99
C LYS A 126 -15.94 0.91 19.90
N LEU A 127 -14.65 0.61 20.12
CA LEU A 127 -13.76 1.38 21.00
C LEU A 127 -13.60 2.85 20.58
N LEU A 128 -13.62 3.11 19.26
CA LEU A 128 -13.49 4.45 18.68
C LEU A 128 -14.84 5.09 18.33
N SER A 129 -15.95 4.44 18.62
CA SER A 129 -17.30 4.84 18.21
C SER A 129 -17.40 5.13 16.70
N MET A 130 -16.63 4.39 15.89
CA MET A 130 -16.66 4.49 14.44
C MET A 130 -17.78 3.64 13.85
N PHE A 131 -18.50 4.20 12.88
CA PHE A 131 -19.55 3.52 12.15
C PHE A 131 -19.23 3.54 10.65
N PRO A 132 -19.51 2.44 9.92
CA PRO A 132 -19.38 2.43 8.47
C PRO A 132 -20.39 3.41 7.87
N ASN A 133 -20.02 4.05 6.76
CA ASN A 133 -20.88 4.99 6.06
C ASN A 133 -21.64 4.30 4.93
N ALA A 134 -22.97 4.36 4.97
CA ALA A 134 -23.82 3.82 3.92
C ALA A 134 -23.70 4.67 2.64
N ILE A 135 -23.55 4.00 1.49
CA ILE A 135 -23.47 4.61 0.17
C ILE A 135 -24.81 4.50 -0.54
N SER A 136 -25.41 3.31 -0.51
CA SER A 136 -26.68 3.02 -1.16
C SER A 136 -27.43 1.90 -0.44
N VAL A 137 -28.73 1.86 -0.64
CA VAL A 137 -29.61 0.78 -0.15
C VAL A 137 -30.45 0.30 -1.32
N ARG A 138 -30.67 -1.00 -1.42
CA ARG A 138 -31.62 -1.63 -2.35
C ARG A 138 -32.35 -2.78 -1.68
N LYS A 139 -33.53 -3.14 -2.17
CA LYS A 139 -34.21 -4.34 -1.70
C LYS A 139 -33.36 -5.58 -2.01
N ALA A 140 -33.32 -6.50 -1.07
CA ALA A 140 -32.75 -7.82 -1.24
C ALA A 140 -33.84 -8.80 -1.68
N GLU A 141 -33.47 -9.84 -2.42
CA GLU A 141 -34.38 -10.95 -2.75
C GLU A 141 -34.71 -11.80 -1.52
N GLY A 142 -33.79 -11.83 -0.54
CA GLY A 142 -33.97 -12.57 0.71
C GLY A 142 -32.78 -12.38 1.66
N PRO A 143 -32.85 -13.01 2.86
CA PRO A 143 -31.76 -12.90 3.84
C PRO A 143 -30.48 -13.63 3.40
N ASP A 144 -30.58 -14.61 2.49
CA ASP A 144 -29.48 -15.47 2.02
C ASP A 144 -29.02 -15.13 0.59
N GLU A 145 -29.35 -13.93 0.09
CA GLU A 145 -28.92 -13.47 -1.25
C GLU A 145 -27.40 -13.47 -1.38
N THR A 146 -26.88 -14.07 -2.44
CA THR A 146 -25.44 -14.09 -2.69
C THR A 146 -24.95 -12.76 -3.26
N LEU A 147 -24.14 -12.06 -2.51
CA LEU A 147 -23.58 -10.76 -2.87
C LEU A 147 -22.16 -10.89 -3.45
N ILE A 148 -22.02 -10.93 -4.77
CA ILE A 148 -20.71 -10.99 -5.42
C ILE A 148 -20.12 -9.56 -5.51
N PRO A 149 -18.93 -9.30 -4.95
CA PRO A 149 -18.32 -7.97 -4.94
C PRO A 149 -17.63 -7.63 -6.27
N TRP A 150 -18.40 -7.59 -7.38
CA TRP A 150 -17.87 -7.37 -8.73
C TRP A 150 -17.00 -6.13 -8.86
N PHE A 151 -17.42 -5.03 -8.21
CA PHE A 151 -16.63 -3.79 -8.24
C PHE A 151 -15.22 -4.01 -7.67
N ASN A 152 -15.14 -4.65 -6.51
CA ASN A 152 -13.86 -4.89 -5.85
C ASN A 152 -12.95 -5.82 -6.68
N ILE A 153 -13.54 -6.85 -7.28
CA ILE A 153 -12.80 -7.80 -8.14
C ILE A 153 -12.22 -7.07 -9.34
N VAL A 154 -13.04 -6.32 -10.07
CA VAL A 154 -12.60 -5.60 -11.27
C VAL A 154 -11.58 -4.51 -10.91
N PHE A 155 -11.85 -3.73 -9.87
CA PHE A 155 -10.96 -2.66 -9.43
C PHE A 155 -9.59 -3.20 -9.00
N LEU A 156 -9.56 -4.22 -8.15
CA LEU A 156 -8.30 -4.80 -7.66
C LEU A 156 -7.52 -5.49 -8.80
N SER A 157 -8.21 -6.15 -9.73
CA SER A 157 -7.59 -6.75 -10.90
C SER A 157 -6.96 -5.69 -11.82
N ALA A 158 -7.66 -4.60 -12.07
CA ALA A 158 -7.15 -3.48 -12.86
C ALA A 158 -5.95 -2.81 -12.18
N LEU A 159 -6.03 -2.62 -10.86
CA LEU A 159 -4.92 -2.08 -10.07
C LEU A 159 -3.69 -2.99 -10.10
N ALA A 160 -3.88 -4.29 -9.92
CA ALA A 160 -2.79 -5.26 -10.00
C ALA A 160 -2.13 -5.26 -11.40
N TRP A 161 -2.93 -5.18 -12.46
CA TRP A 161 -2.44 -5.06 -13.82
C TRP A 161 -1.66 -3.75 -14.03
N LEU A 162 -2.16 -2.62 -13.51
CA LEU A 162 -1.48 -1.33 -13.58
C LEU A 162 -0.11 -1.39 -12.86
N VAL A 163 -0.07 -1.92 -11.64
CA VAL A 163 1.19 -2.07 -10.88
C VAL A 163 2.17 -2.97 -11.64
N TRP A 164 1.68 -4.07 -12.22
CA TRP A 164 2.52 -4.96 -13.02
C TRP A 164 3.08 -4.28 -14.27
N THR A 165 2.27 -3.49 -15.00
CA THR A 165 2.72 -2.76 -16.19
C THR A 165 3.76 -1.69 -15.84
N ILE A 166 3.56 -0.96 -14.74
CA ILE A 166 4.53 0.02 -14.22
C ILE A 166 5.84 -0.69 -13.85
N TYR A 167 5.77 -1.79 -13.10
CA TYR A 167 6.94 -2.59 -12.75
C TYR A 167 7.68 -3.10 -14.00
N ALA A 168 6.96 -3.65 -14.98
CA ALA A 168 7.53 -4.14 -16.22
C ALA A 168 8.20 -3.02 -17.03
N PHE A 169 7.59 -1.83 -17.04
CA PHE A 169 8.14 -0.64 -17.69
C PHE A 169 9.48 -0.24 -17.04
N PHE A 170 9.52 -0.07 -15.73
CA PHE A 170 10.74 0.29 -15.01
C PHE A 170 11.83 -0.79 -15.12
N ARG A 171 11.45 -2.06 -15.10
CA ARG A 171 12.39 -3.17 -15.32
C ARG A 171 12.99 -3.13 -16.73
N ARG A 172 12.20 -2.79 -17.76
CA ARG A 172 12.69 -2.63 -19.16
C ARG A 172 13.62 -1.41 -19.25
N LEU A 173 13.24 -0.30 -18.62
CA LEU A 173 14.03 0.92 -18.61
C LEU A 173 15.39 0.70 -17.95
N ARG A 174 15.41 0.04 -16.80
CA ARG A 174 16.64 -0.33 -16.10
C ARG A 174 17.56 -1.19 -16.97
N ARG A 175 17.03 -2.25 -17.58
CA ARG A 175 17.80 -3.14 -18.45
C ARG A 175 18.37 -2.45 -19.68
N ARG A 176 17.67 -1.42 -20.19
CA ARG A 176 18.12 -0.70 -21.42
C ARG A 176 19.14 0.39 -21.13
N HIS A 177 19.03 1.06 -20.00
CA HIS A 177 19.80 2.28 -19.74
C HIS A 177 20.75 2.17 -18.55
N VAL A 178 20.42 1.39 -17.54
CA VAL A 178 21.19 1.32 -16.29
C VAL A 178 22.16 0.16 -16.30
N ASP A 179 21.68 -1.05 -16.63
CA ASP A 179 22.52 -2.25 -16.60
C ASP A 179 23.73 -2.13 -17.54
N PRO A 180 23.61 -1.70 -18.82
CA PRO A 180 24.79 -1.60 -19.70
C PRO A 180 25.79 -0.52 -19.27
N VAL A 181 25.34 0.53 -18.58
CA VAL A 181 26.26 1.56 -18.04
C VAL A 181 27.05 1.02 -16.85
N ILE A 182 26.40 0.25 -15.98
CA ILE A 182 27.04 -0.40 -14.84
C ILE A 182 28.06 -1.44 -15.32
N ASP A 183 27.66 -2.30 -16.26
CA ASP A 183 28.54 -3.31 -16.86
C ASP A 183 29.75 -2.65 -17.54
N GLY A 184 29.54 -1.56 -18.30
CA GLY A 184 30.61 -0.80 -18.92
C GLY A 184 31.60 -0.14 -17.94
N ILE A 185 31.10 0.33 -16.78
CA ILE A 185 31.96 0.85 -15.71
C ILE A 185 32.74 -0.28 -15.05
N GLU A 186 32.10 -1.41 -14.78
CA GLU A 186 32.75 -2.57 -14.16
C GLU A 186 33.84 -3.12 -15.07
N ASP A 187 33.60 -3.27 -16.38
CA ASP A 187 34.59 -3.69 -17.36
C ASP A 187 35.77 -2.72 -17.45
N THR A 188 35.49 -1.40 -17.42
CA THR A 188 36.53 -0.37 -17.47
C THR A 188 37.41 -0.40 -16.20
N VAL A 189 36.80 -0.52 -15.04
CA VAL A 189 37.53 -0.61 -13.77
C VAL A 189 38.35 -1.90 -13.70
N THR A 190 37.77 -3.03 -14.06
CA THR A 190 38.44 -4.32 -14.06
C THR A 190 39.63 -4.32 -15.06
N GLY A 191 39.41 -3.77 -16.27
CA GLY A 191 40.48 -3.62 -17.27
C GLY A 191 41.61 -2.70 -16.81
N ALA A 192 41.28 -1.62 -16.10
CA ALA A 192 42.30 -0.74 -15.50
C ALA A 192 43.12 -1.44 -14.41
N TYR A 193 42.47 -2.25 -13.54
CA TYR A 193 43.14 -3.04 -12.54
C TYR A 193 44.07 -4.09 -13.16
N ASP A 194 43.61 -4.81 -14.17
CA ASP A 194 44.40 -5.82 -14.87
C ASP A 194 45.61 -5.21 -15.57
N THR A 195 45.46 -4.05 -16.20
CA THR A 195 46.55 -3.32 -16.85
C THR A 195 47.58 -2.86 -15.83
N ALA A 196 47.14 -2.24 -14.73
CA ALA A 196 48.03 -1.78 -13.65
C ALA A 196 48.78 -2.96 -13.01
N GLN A 197 48.13 -4.09 -12.86
CA GLN A 197 48.78 -5.29 -12.30
C GLN A 197 49.83 -5.88 -13.27
N ARG A 198 49.57 -5.88 -14.59
CA ARG A 198 50.54 -6.29 -15.59
C ARG A 198 51.75 -5.36 -15.63
N GLU A 199 51.54 -4.05 -15.66
CA GLU A 199 52.61 -3.05 -15.63
C GLU A 199 53.47 -3.16 -14.37
N ALA A 200 52.83 -3.34 -13.20
CA ALA A 200 53.53 -3.57 -11.94
C ALA A 200 54.34 -4.89 -11.97
N GLY A 201 53.80 -5.93 -12.56
CA GLY A 201 54.49 -7.21 -12.75
C GLY A 201 55.72 -7.10 -13.67
N GLU A 202 55.54 -6.39 -14.80
CA GLU A 202 56.67 -6.16 -15.73
C GLU A 202 57.75 -5.28 -15.12
N ALA A 203 57.37 -4.23 -14.39
CA ALA A 203 58.32 -3.41 -13.65
C ALA A 203 59.11 -4.21 -12.59
N HIS A 204 58.42 -5.12 -11.88
CA HIS A 204 59.05 -6.02 -10.92
C HIS A 204 60.06 -6.98 -11.57
N VAL A 205 59.71 -7.58 -12.72
CA VAL A 205 60.58 -8.47 -13.49
C VAL A 205 61.81 -7.71 -14.02
N GLN A 206 61.60 -6.48 -14.53
CA GLN A 206 62.71 -5.62 -14.97
C GLN A 206 63.64 -5.23 -13.83
N ALA A 207 63.10 -4.88 -12.66
CA ALA A 207 63.88 -4.54 -11.46
C ALA A 207 64.69 -5.77 -10.98
N MET A 208 64.09 -6.97 -10.97
CA MET A 208 64.85 -8.21 -10.63
C MET A 208 65.92 -8.52 -11.65
N GLY A 209 65.68 -8.27 -12.93
CA GLY A 209 66.69 -8.41 -13.98
C GLY A 209 67.90 -7.46 -13.80
N LEU A 210 67.63 -6.23 -13.43
CA LEU A 210 68.68 -5.21 -13.11
C LEU A 210 69.47 -5.64 -11.86
N TRP A 211 68.80 -6.03 -10.79
CA TRP A 211 69.45 -6.53 -9.57
C TRP A 211 70.30 -7.81 -9.85
N GLY A 212 69.83 -8.70 -10.69
CA GLY A 212 70.58 -9.86 -11.11
C GLY A 212 71.81 -9.50 -11.91
N ARG A 213 71.79 -8.45 -12.74
CA ARG A 213 72.96 -7.90 -13.45
C ARG A 213 73.97 -7.25 -12.49
N LEU A 214 73.48 -6.44 -11.58
CA LEU A 214 74.29 -5.76 -10.58
C LEU A 214 74.99 -6.76 -9.66
N ARG A 215 74.27 -7.79 -9.22
CA ARG A 215 74.84 -8.86 -8.40
C ARG A 215 75.95 -9.68 -9.10
N ARG A 216 75.73 -10.01 -10.38
CA ARG A 216 76.73 -10.65 -11.20
C ARG A 216 77.99 -9.77 -11.41
N TRP A 217 77.74 -8.45 -11.57
CA TRP A 217 78.85 -7.47 -11.70
C TRP A 217 79.67 -7.37 -10.38
N LEU A 218 79.02 -7.30 -9.24
CA LEU A 218 79.64 -7.27 -7.92
C LEU A 218 80.37 -8.57 -7.63
N ASP A 219 79.83 -9.75 -8.02
CA ASP A 219 80.48 -11.05 -7.84
C ASP A 219 81.72 -11.20 -8.74
N SER A 220 81.79 -10.47 -9.87
CA SER A 220 83.00 -10.45 -10.72
C SER A 220 84.18 -9.72 -10.08
N TRP A 221 83.91 -8.85 -9.07
CA TRP A 221 84.95 -8.10 -8.34
C TRP A 221 85.44 -8.81 -7.10
N ARG A 222 84.85 -9.96 -6.73
CA ARG A 222 85.33 -10.77 -5.64
C ARG A 222 86.63 -11.46 -6.07
N PRO A 223 87.78 -11.34 -5.32
CA PRO A 223 89.02 -12.05 -5.63
C PRO A 223 88.76 -13.54 -5.58
N LYS A 224 89.16 -14.24 -6.68
CA LYS A 224 89.15 -15.68 -6.72
C LYS A 224 90.20 -16.18 -5.73
N ASP A 225 89.70 -16.66 -4.60
CA ASP A 225 90.54 -17.26 -3.59
C ASP A 225 91.28 -18.52 -4.20
N LYS A 226 92.50 -18.36 -4.52
CA LYS A 226 93.39 -19.41 -4.98
C LYS A 226 93.81 -20.23 -3.75
N ARG A 227 92.96 -21.10 -3.27
CA ARG A 227 93.40 -22.16 -2.41
C ARG A 227 94.00 -23.24 -3.30
N ARG A 228 95.35 -23.28 -3.30
CA ARG A 228 96.09 -24.46 -3.65
C ARG A 228 96.26 -25.30 -2.40
N TYR A 229 95.97 -26.58 -2.62
CA TYR A 229 96.27 -27.74 -1.80
C TYR A 229 95.53 -27.90 -0.49
#